data_75409c05a3d917fd26ab37dac766d84d
#
_entry.id   75409c05a3d917fd26ab37dac766d84d
#
_cell.length_a   1.000
_cell.length_b   1.000
_cell.length_c   1.000
_cell.angle_alpha   90.00
_cell.angle_beta   90.00
_cell.angle_gamma   90.00
#
_symmetry.space_group_name_H-M   'P 1'
#
loop_
_entity.id
_entity.type
_entity.pdbx_description
1 polymer ?
#
loop_
_entity_poly.entity_id
_entity_poly.type
_entity_poly.pdbx_seq_one_letter_code
_entity_poly.pdbx_strand_id
1 'polypeptide(L)'
;MRSLILAAGRFDDALKSRIAQDREPRLDIFELAAALDATVIDFGSVDRSDSPAVKLTARLAGASAAVALAGFQQRARYDAIFTTGEDIGLPLAALLKTSSARCSHTMIAHTLYPAKKRAFFNVGRVANRLDRILVYATSEERLAVDELHVPAQHVERIYYHADQKFFRPHEGATEPDLVCAAGQLLRDYDCLIEAVRDLPVRVQIAAGSPWIDSKLEPTKALPKNVSWGKLDRNELRSLYGRSAIAVVPIKQNKYQTGIATILEMMAMGKCVVATKTEGQTDTIVDGVTGVYVAPGDSNALRAAISGLLANPERVRQIGRAAREFIERNAGLDVFVERVKRAIEVGHAARFPT
;
A
#
# COMPACT_ATOMS: atom_id res chain seq x y z
N MET A 1 -1.13 26.85 -6.87
CA MET A 1 0.09 26.00 -6.87
C MET A 1 -0.02 25.01 -8.03
N ARG A 2 0.89 25.08 -9.00
CA ARG A 2 0.93 24.14 -10.13
C ARG A 2 1.66 22.89 -9.66
N SER A 3 0.97 21.75 -9.69
CA SER A 3 1.47 20.50 -9.14
C SER A 3 1.81 19.48 -10.23
N LEU A 4 2.89 18.73 -10.02
CA LEU A 4 3.30 17.62 -10.87
C LEU A 4 3.35 16.34 -10.02
N ILE A 5 2.71 15.27 -10.49
CA ILE A 5 2.76 13.95 -9.88
C ILE A 5 3.59 13.03 -10.74
N LEU A 6 4.60 12.39 -10.14
CA LEU A 6 5.42 11.38 -10.76
C LEU A 6 5.05 10.01 -10.21
N ALA A 7 4.50 9.15 -11.05
CA ALA A 7 3.84 7.92 -10.61
C ALA A 7 4.52 6.65 -11.14
N ALA A 8 4.66 5.66 -10.24
CA ALA A 8 5.15 4.33 -10.57
C ALA A 8 3.99 3.45 -11.07
N GLY A 9 3.83 3.35 -12.37
CA GLY A 9 2.76 2.53 -13.00
C GLY A 9 2.48 2.97 -14.42
N ARG A 10 1.51 2.28 -15.05
CA ARG A 10 0.87 2.68 -16.31
C ARG A 10 -0.60 2.87 -16.05
N PHE A 11 -1.09 4.06 -16.31
CA PHE A 11 -2.47 4.46 -16.03
C PHE A 11 -3.16 4.83 -17.35
N ASP A 12 -3.93 3.90 -17.90
CA ASP A 12 -4.61 4.03 -19.17
C ASP A 12 -6.12 4.35 -19.00
N ASP A 13 -6.77 4.72 -20.11
CA ASP A 13 -8.19 5.02 -20.10
C ASP A 13 -9.07 3.75 -19.92
N ALA A 14 -8.53 2.57 -20.26
CA ALA A 14 -9.23 1.31 -20.00
C ALA A 14 -9.38 1.06 -18.49
N LEU A 15 -8.36 1.42 -17.70
CA LEU A 15 -8.43 1.34 -16.24
C LEU A 15 -9.47 2.32 -15.67
N LYS A 16 -9.49 3.57 -16.16
CA LYS A 16 -10.53 4.55 -15.77
C LYS A 16 -11.94 4.06 -16.09
N SER A 17 -12.12 3.43 -17.25
CA SER A 17 -13.40 2.84 -17.64
C SER A 17 -13.81 1.71 -16.70
N ARG A 18 -12.88 0.82 -16.30
CA ARG A 18 -13.19 -0.25 -15.32
C ARG A 18 -13.53 0.29 -13.94
N ILE A 19 -12.88 1.37 -13.50
CA ILE A 19 -13.19 2.06 -12.24
C ILE A 19 -14.63 2.64 -12.31
N ALA A 20 -14.95 3.34 -13.40
CA ALA A 20 -16.29 3.91 -13.59
C ALA A 20 -17.41 2.85 -13.63
N GLN A 21 -17.08 1.61 -14.01
CA GLN A 21 -17.99 0.47 -14.04
C GLN A 21 -18.03 -0.33 -12.72
N ASP A 22 -17.44 0.15 -11.62
CA ASP A 22 -17.28 -0.55 -10.33
C ASP A 22 -16.60 -1.94 -10.47
N ARG A 23 -15.68 -2.06 -11.43
CA ARG A 23 -14.90 -3.30 -11.68
C ARG A 23 -13.49 -3.24 -11.13
N GLU A 24 -13.01 -2.06 -10.78
CA GLU A 24 -11.72 -1.79 -10.12
C GLU A 24 -11.90 -0.71 -9.06
N PRO A 25 -11.11 -0.72 -7.99
CA PRO A 25 -11.11 0.35 -7.00
C PRO A 25 -10.61 1.66 -7.61
N ARG A 26 -11.07 2.80 -7.08
CA ARG A 26 -10.49 4.11 -7.39
C ARG A 26 -9.00 4.10 -7.03
N LEU A 27 -8.21 4.83 -7.76
CA LEU A 27 -6.78 4.97 -7.50
C LEU A 27 -6.46 6.32 -6.88
N ASP A 28 -5.61 6.28 -5.87
CA ASP A 28 -5.08 7.46 -5.19
C ASP A 28 -4.47 8.49 -6.13
N ILE A 29 -3.78 8.02 -7.18
CA ILE A 29 -3.15 8.87 -8.19
C ILE A 29 -4.17 9.71 -8.97
N PHE A 30 -5.34 9.14 -9.32
CA PHE A 30 -6.36 9.86 -10.07
C PHE A 30 -7.11 10.85 -9.17
N GLU A 31 -7.46 10.42 -7.95
CA GLU A 31 -8.13 11.27 -6.97
C GLU A 31 -7.23 12.45 -6.54
N LEU A 32 -5.96 12.19 -6.30
CA LEU A 32 -4.98 13.23 -5.94
C LEU A 32 -4.73 14.20 -7.11
N ALA A 33 -4.60 13.67 -8.34
CA ALA A 33 -4.44 14.51 -9.53
C ALA A 33 -5.64 15.44 -9.72
N ALA A 34 -6.86 14.94 -9.53
CA ALA A 34 -8.07 15.75 -9.57
C ALA A 34 -8.12 16.79 -8.44
N ALA A 35 -7.75 16.41 -7.20
CA ALA A 35 -7.79 17.30 -6.03
C ALA A 35 -6.75 18.44 -6.08
N LEU A 36 -5.66 18.26 -6.85
CA LEU A 36 -4.57 19.24 -7.01
C LEU A 36 -4.59 19.94 -8.38
N ASP A 37 -5.48 19.59 -9.29
CA ASP A 37 -5.41 19.95 -10.72
C ASP A 37 -3.99 19.70 -11.28
N ALA A 38 -3.46 18.50 -10.99
CA ALA A 38 -2.06 18.17 -11.23
C ALA A 38 -1.85 17.45 -12.56
N THR A 39 -0.71 17.75 -13.20
CA THR A 39 -0.20 16.93 -14.31
C THR A 39 0.40 15.63 -13.76
N VAL A 40 0.17 14.51 -14.46
CA VAL A 40 0.75 13.20 -14.10
C VAL A 40 1.76 12.77 -15.16
N ILE A 41 2.95 12.34 -14.72
CA ILE A 41 3.94 11.63 -15.53
C ILE A 41 4.09 10.23 -14.96
N ASP A 42 3.83 9.22 -15.77
CA ASP A 42 3.88 7.80 -15.45
C ASP A 42 4.80 7.01 -16.40
N PHE A 43 4.86 5.70 -16.27
CA PHE A 43 5.66 4.87 -17.19
C PHE A 43 5.16 4.94 -18.65
N GLY A 44 3.84 5.08 -18.85
CA GLY A 44 3.27 5.29 -20.19
C GLY A 44 3.67 6.61 -20.81
N SER A 45 3.87 7.64 -20.01
CA SER A 45 4.39 8.94 -20.44
C SER A 45 5.85 8.85 -20.88
N VAL A 46 6.66 8.00 -20.22
CA VAL A 46 8.06 7.72 -20.63
C VAL A 46 8.09 6.99 -21.98
N ASP A 47 7.21 5.99 -22.16
CA ASP A 47 7.13 5.23 -23.42
C ASP A 47 6.82 6.14 -24.62
N ARG A 48 5.99 7.17 -24.42
CA ARG A 48 5.60 8.19 -25.43
C ARG A 48 6.53 9.40 -25.52
N SER A 49 7.56 9.46 -24.67
CA SER A 49 8.45 10.63 -24.62
C SER A 49 9.29 10.78 -25.89
N ASP A 50 9.41 12.00 -26.41
CA ASP A 50 10.34 12.33 -27.50
C ASP A 50 11.77 12.64 -27.04
N SER A 51 12.00 12.76 -25.72
CA SER A 51 13.33 13.05 -25.18
C SER A 51 14.28 11.85 -25.31
N PRO A 52 15.37 11.97 -26.10
CA PRO A 52 16.37 10.90 -26.20
C PRO A 52 16.99 10.53 -24.86
N ALA A 53 17.20 11.53 -23.99
CA ALA A 53 17.76 11.32 -22.66
C ALA A 53 16.81 10.47 -21.78
N VAL A 54 15.49 10.72 -21.81
CA VAL A 54 14.50 9.93 -21.08
C VAL A 54 14.47 8.49 -21.60
N LYS A 55 14.45 8.29 -22.93
CA LYS A 55 14.49 6.95 -23.53
C LYS A 55 15.77 6.18 -23.17
N LEU A 56 16.91 6.85 -23.22
CA LEU A 56 18.19 6.24 -22.84
C LEU A 56 18.20 5.86 -21.35
N THR A 57 17.71 6.75 -20.49
CA THR A 57 17.61 6.47 -19.04
C THR A 57 16.68 5.29 -18.76
N ALA A 58 15.56 5.17 -19.48
CA ALA A 58 14.65 4.03 -19.32
C ALA A 58 15.35 2.69 -19.64
N ARG A 59 16.21 2.68 -20.67
CA ARG A 59 16.98 1.48 -21.05
C ARG A 59 18.10 1.13 -20.09
N LEU A 60 18.81 2.12 -19.54
CA LEU A 60 20.00 1.90 -18.72
C LEU A 60 19.70 1.81 -17.21
N ALA A 61 18.72 2.57 -16.73
CA ALA A 61 18.43 2.73 -15.31
C ALA A 61 16.97 2.38 -14.92
N GLY A 62 16.16 2.01 -15.90
CA GLY A 62 14.77 1.59 -15.70
C GLY A 62 13.75 2.74 -15.72
N ALA A 63 12.47 2.36 -15.76
CA ALA A 63 11.35 3.28 -15.92
C ALA A 63 11.23 4.33 -14.82
N SER A 64 11.48 3.95 -13.56
CA SER A 64 11.41 4.89 -12.42
C SER A 64 12.43 6.02 -12.52
N ALA A 65 13.66 5.72 -12.91
CA ALA A 65 14.70 6.73 -13.14
C ALA A 65 14.34 7.64 -14.33
N ALA A 66 13.73 7.09 -15.37
CA ALA A 66 13.28 7.85 -16.53
C ALA A 66 12.13 8.80 -16.20
N VAL A 67 11.15 8.37 -15.36
CA VAL A 67 10.09 9.24 -14.85
C VAL A 67 10.69 10.37 -14.02
N ALA A 68 11.66 10.07 -13.14
CA ALA A 68 12.36 11.10 -12.37
C ALA A 68 13.05 12.14 -13.27
N LEU A 69 13.74 11.68 -14.34
CA LEU A 69 14.37 12.58 -15.31
C LEU A 69 13.35 13.41 -16.10
N ALA A 70 12.24 12.80 -16.53
CA ALA A 70 11.18 13.50 -17.25
C ALA A 70 10.54 14.60 -16.38
N GLY A 71 10.30 14.31 -15.09
CA GLY A 71 9.84 15.30 -14.11
C GLY A 71 10.88 16.40 -13.88
N PHE A 72 12.16 16.04 -13.75
CA PHE A 72 13.23 17.00 -13.60
C PHE A 72 13.35 17.94 -14.80
N GLN A 73 13.20 17.47 -16.03
CA GLN A 73 13.24 18.32 -17.24
C GLN A 73 12.11 19.36 -17.22
N GLN A 74 10.97 19.05 -16.61
CA GLN A 74 9.81 19.95 -16.57
C GLN A 74 9.70 20.76 -15.27
N ARG A 75 10.58 20.56 -14.29
CA ARG A 75 10.51 21.12 -12.94
C ARG A 75 10.26 22.62 -12.83
N ALA A 76 10.76 23.41 -13.80
CA ALA A 76 10.59 24.85 -13.78
C ALA A 76 9.17 25.34 -14.07
N ARG A 77 8.28 24.43 -14.53
CA ARG A 77 6.87 24.72 -14.83
C ARG A 77 5.96 24.54 -13.62
N TYR A 78 6.46 23.91 -12.54
CA TYR A 78 5.69 23.52 -11.40
C TYR A 78 6.23 24.07 -10.08
N ASP A 79 5.34 24.34 -9.17
CA ASP A 79 5.65 24.87 -7.86
C ASP A 79 5.91 23.72 -6.85
N ALA A 80 5.22 22.58 -7.04
CA ALA A 80 5.37 21.37 -6.22
C ALA A 80 5.44 20.11 -7.08
N ILE A 81 6.31 19.17 -6.69
CA ILE A 81 6.42 17.85 -7.29
C ILE A 81 6.13 16.81 -6.20
N PHE A 82 5.24 15.88 -6.50
CA PHE A 82 4.95 14.72 -5.67
C PHE A 82 5.41 13.45 -6.34
N THR A 83 6.04 12.54 -5.61
CA THR A 83 6.47 11.23 -6.09
C THR A 83 5.79 10.11 -5.31
N THR A 84 5.15 9.18 -6.02
CA THR A 84 4.37 8.10 -5.40
C THR A 84 5.21 6.98 -4.80
N GLY A 85 6.53 7.07 -4.91
CA GLY A 85 7.45 6.10 -4.35
C GLY A 85 8.89 6.59 -4.36
N GLU A 86 9.69 6.03 -3.48
CA GLU A 86 11.11 6.35 -3.31
C GLU A 86 11.97 5.95 -4.52
N ASP A 87 11.52 4.97 -5.32
CA ASP A 87 12.24 4.54 -6.54
C ASP A 87 12.25 5.63 -7.63
N ILE A 88 11.29 6.56 -7.58
CA ILE A 88 11.25 7.78 -8.40
C ILE A 88 11.80 8.98 -7.61
N GLY A 89 11.39 9.10 -6.35
CA GLY A 89 11.65 10.26 -5.53
C GLY A 89 13.13 10.46 -5.19
N LEU A 90 13.86 9.39 -4.87
CA LEU A 90 15.28 9.49 -4.53
C LEU A 90 16.13 9.91 -5.75
N PRO A 91 15.98 9.31 -6.95
CA PRO A 91 16.61 9.82 -8.16
C PRO A 91 16.25 11.28 -8.47
N LEU A 92 14.97 11.65 -8.33
CA LEU A 92 14.54 13.04 -8.52
C LEU A 92 15.24 13.99 -7.54
N ALA A 93 15.27 13.64 -6.25
CA ALA A 93 15.93 14.45 -5.23
C ALA A 93 17.43 14.64 -5.52
N ALA A 94 18.10 13.60 -6.03
CA ALA A 94 19.49 13.70 -6.48
C ALA A 94 19.67 14.67 -7.67
N LEU A 95 18.78 14.59 -8.68
CA LEU A 95 18.77 15.52 -9.79
C LEU A 95 18.47 16.96 -9.34
N LEU A 96 17.53 17.16 -8.44
CA LEU A 96 17.18 18.50 -7.91
C LEU A 96 18.35 19.17 -7.18
N LYS A 97 19.31 18.42 -6.63
CA LYS A 97 20.54 19.00 -6.03
C LYS A 97 21.41 19.70 -7.05
N THR A 98 21.37 19.32 -8.31
CA THR A 98 22.16 19.94 -9.39
C THR A 98 21.48 21.18 -9.97
N SER A 99 20.36 21.61 -9.40
CA SER A 99 19.52 22.67 -9.96
C SER A 99 19.14 23.71 -8.89
N SER A 100 19.04 24.95 -9.32
CA SER A 100 18.48 26.07 -8.53
C SER A 100 16.95 26.20 -8.67
N ALA A 101 16.27 25.21 -9.25
CA ALA A 101 14.84 25.27 -9.47
C ALA A 101 14.07 25.45 -8.15
N ARG A 102 13.06 26.32 -8.22
CA ARG A 102 12.17 26.64 -7.11
C ARG A 102 10.92 25.77 -7.16
N CYS A 103 11.06 24.48 -6.86
CA CYS A 103 9.93 23.57 -6.64
C CYS A 103 10.13 22.82 -5.33
N SER A 104 9.06 22.60 -4.60
CA SER A 104 9.06 21.71 -3.44
C SER A 104 8.95 20.27 -3.88
N HIS A 105 9.44 19.32 -3.07
CA HIS A 105 9.35 17.90 -3.36
C HIS A 105 8.83 17.13 -2.14
N THR A 106 7.65 16.53 -2.31
CA THR A 106 7.04 15.59 -1.36
C THR A 106 7.13 14.18 -1.92
N MET A 107 7.56 13.22 -1.11
CA MET A 107 7.76 11.82 -1.51
C MET A 107 7.01 10.88 -0.57
N ILE A 108 6.31 9.89 -1.12
CA ILE A 108 5.96 8.68 -0.35
C ILE A 108 7.17 7.74 -0.37
N ALA A 109 7.48 7.18 0.79
CA ALA A 109 8.46 6.10 0.92
C ALA A 109 7.76 4.84 1.44
N HIS A 110 7.68 3.82 0.58
CA HIS A 110 7.13 2.52 0.93
C HIS A 110 8.11 1.73 1.80
N THR A 111 9.41 1.86 1.53
CA THR A 111 10.48 1.35 2.39
C THR A 111 11.82 2.01 2.10
N LEU A 112 12.54 2.38 3.15
CA LEU A 112 13.89 2.95 3.09
C LEU A 112 14.97 1.96 3.55
N TYR A 113 14.59 0.75 3.99
CA TYR A 113 15.53 -0.27 4.50
C TYR A 113 16.59 -0.74 3.48
N PRO A 114 16.32 -0.90 2.18
CA PRO A 114 17.31 -1.40 1.24
C PRO A 114 18.57 -0.51 1.20
N ALA A 115 19.76 -1.12 1.24
CA ALA A 115 21.03 -0.41 1.26
C ALA A 115 21.19 0.59 0.11
N LYS A 116 20.71 0.24 -1.09
CA LYS A 116 20.68 1.13 -2.26
C LYS A 116 19.91 2.44 -1.98
N LYS A 117 18.76 2.36 -1.28
CA LYS A 117 17.95 3.55 -0.94
C LYS A 117 18.62 4.38 0.16
N ARG A 118 19.18 3.72 1.17
CA ARG A 118 19.96 4.39 2.23
C ARG A 118 21.18 5.15 1.69
N ALA A 119 21.82 4.65 0.63
CA ALA A 119 22.95 5.31 0.00
C ALA A 119 22.60 6.70 -0.55
N PHE A 120 21.37 6.94 -1.00
CA PHE A 120 20.93 8.27 -1.42
C PHE A 120 21.00 9.29 -0.26
N PHE A 121 20.69 8.87 0.95
CA PHE A 121 20.77 9.73 2.14
C PHE A 121 22.21 9.87 2.63
N ASN A 122 22.91 8.76 2.84
CA ASN A 122 24.22 8.73 3.49
C ASN A 122 25.32 9.32 2.59
N VAL A 123 25.32 8.97 1.31
CA VAL A 123 26.31 9.43 0.32
C VAL A 123 25.75 10.59 -0.51
N GLY A 124 24.55 10.39 -1.05
CA GLY A 124 23.89 11.38 -1.89
C GLY A 124 23.43 12.63 -1.16
N ARG A 125 23.23 12.55 0.17
CA ARG A 125 22.75 13.65 1.04
C ARG A 125 21.50 14.33 0.45
N VAL A 126 20.51 13.52 0.02
CA VAL A 126 19.31 14.03 -0.67
C VAL A 126 18.26 14.59 0.27
N ALA A 127 18.39 14.39 1.58
CA ALA A 127 17.40 14.81 2.59
C ALA A 127 17.00 16.29 2.46
N ASN A 128 17.95 17.18 2.11
CA ASN A 128 17.71 18.62 1.94
C ASN A 128 16.91 18.99 0.68
N ARG A 129 16.58 18.03 -0.16
CA ARG A 129 15.74 18.19 -1.35
C ARG A 129 14.38 17.46 -1.23
N LEU A 130 14.09 16.96 -0.06
CA LEU A 130 12.82 16.37 0.32
C LEU A 130 12.17 17.26 1.36
N ASP A 131 11.16 18.01 0.97
CA ASP A 131 10.45 18.92 1.87
C ASP A 131 9.48 18.16 2.77
N ARG A 132 8.97 17.01 2.27
CA ARG A 132 8.18 16.05 3.04
C ARG A 132 8.48 14.62 2.57
N ILE A 133 8.58 13.71 3.54
CA ILE A 133 8.64 12.27 3.34
C ILE A 133 7.46 11.66 4.09
N LEU A 134 6.57 11.02 3.35
CA LEU A 134 5.43 10.32 3.91
C LEU A 134 5.78 8.84 4.03
N VAL A 135 5.64 8.28 5.21
CA VAL A 135 5.92 6.87 5.52
C VAL A 135 4.68 6.18 6.08
N TYR A 136 4.59 4.86 5.97
CA TYR A 136 3.40 4.12 6.39
C TYR A 136 3.53 3.42 7.75
N ALA A 137 4.75 3.26 8.25
CA ALA A 137 5.03 2.54 9.48
C ALA A 137 5.92 3.33 10.43
N THR A 138 5.71 3.15 11.74
CA THR A 138 6.56 3.73 12.79
C THR A 138 8.02 3.29 12.67
N SER A 139 8.25 2.07 12.19
CA SER A 139 9.61 1.57 11.94
C SER A 139 10.32 2.35 10.82
N GLU A 140 9.61 2.73 9.75
CA GLU A 140 10.14 3.53 8.65
C GLU A 140 10.37 4.99 9.08
N GLU A 141 9.48 5.54 9.93
CA GLU A 141 9.65 6.88 10.52
C GLU A 141 10.91 6.95 11.35
N ARG A 142 11.13 5.98 12.25
CA ARG A 142 12.36 5.88 13.05
C ARG A 142 13.60 5.71 12.18
N LEU A 143 13.55 4.83 11.18
CA LEU A 143 14.66 4.67 10.23
C LEU A 143 15.01 6.00 9.55
N ALA A 144 14.01 6.75 9.08
CA ALA A 144 14.22 8.02 8.40
C ALA A 144 14.87 9.08 9.34
N VAL A 145 14.36 9.20 10.55
CA VAL A 145 14.81 10.23 11.52
C VAL A 145 16.12 9.82 12.19
N ASP A 146 16.18 8.62 12.78
CA ASP A 146 17.27 8.21 13.67
C ASP A 146 18.51 7.73 12.91
N GLU A 147 18.31 7.02 11.77
CA GLU A 147 19.43 6.43 11.04
C GLU A 147 19.79 7.19 9.75
N LEU A 148 18.81 7.76 9.03
CA LEU A 148 19.06 8.52 7.82
C LEU A 148 19.15 10.03 8.06
N HIS A 149 18.99 10.46 9.31
CA HIS A 149 19.13 11.85 9.76
C HIS A 149 18.28 12.84 8.97
N VAL A 150 17.07 12.42 8.56
CA VAL A 150 16.08 13.32 7.99
C VAL A 150 15.48 14.15 9.14
N PRO A 151 15.40 15.48 9.01
CA PRO A 151 14.78 16.28 10.06
C PRO A 151 13.36 15.80 10.36
N ALA A 152 13.03 15.60 11.64
CA ALA A 152 11.74 15.01 12.05
C ALA A 152 10.53 15.80 11.51
N GLN A 153 10.64 17.13 11.39
CA GLN A 153 9.58 17.97 10.81
C GLN A 153 9.33 17.70 9.30
N HIS A 154 10.23 17.02 8.61
CA HIS A 154 10.07 16.63 7.21
C HIS A 154 9.49 15.23 7.05
N VAL A 155 9.41 14.43 8.12
CA VAL A 155 8.86 13.08 8.10
C VAL A 155 7.46 13.11 8.69
N GLU A 156 6.51 12.47 8.01
CA GLU A 156 5.14 12.34 8.48
C GLU A 156 4.66 10.92 8.27
N ARG A 157 4.18 10.28 9.35
CA ARG A 157 3.56 8.97 9.25
C ARG A 157 2.08 9.11 8.91
N ILE A 158 1.68 8.49 7.81
CA ILE A 158 0.29 8.39 7.37
C ILE A 158 -0.12 6.91 7.29
N TYR A 159 -1.42 6.63 7.33
CA TYR A 159 -1.89 5.27 7.01
C TYR A 159 -1.87 5.05 5.50
N TYR A 160 -1.53 3.81 5.08
CA TYR A 160 -1.87 3.35 3.74
C TYR A 160 -3.40 3.32 3.61
N HIS A 161 -3.93 3.13 2.41
CA HIS A 161 -5.36 3.31 2.16
C HIS A 161 -6.02 2.10 1.49
N ALA A 162 -7.35 2.05 1.63
CA ALA A 162 -8.22 1.25 0.78
C ALA A 162 -9.34 2.13 0.21
N ASP A 163 -9.81 1.83 -1.00
CA ASP A 163 -11.01 2.47 -1.52
C ASP A 163 -12.25 1.91 -0.82
N GLN A 164 -12.70 2.60 0.20
CA GLN A 164 -13.84 2.23 1.04
C GLN A 164 -15.19 2.29 0.30
N LYS A 165 -15.23 2.85 -0.92
CA LYS A 165 -16.43 2.85 -1.76
C LYS A 165 -16.49 1.60 -2.64
N PHE A 166 -15.36 1.11 -3.10
CA PHE A 166 -15.25 -0.18 -3.80
C PHE A 166 -15.32 -1.34 -2.80
N PHE A 167 -14.44 -1.35 -1.79
CA PHE A 167 -14.46 -2.31 -0.71
C PHE A 167 -15.45 -1.86 0.38
N ARG A 168 -16.73 -2.10 0.14
CA ARG A 168 -17.84 -1.78 1.05
C ARG A 168 -18.43 -3.04 1.66
N PRO A 169 -19.06 -2.94 2.83
CA PRO A 169 -19.76 -4.08 3.44
C PRO A 169 -20.70 -4.75 2.44
N HIS A 170 -20.71 -6.09 2.49
CA HIS A 170 -21.54 -6.90 1.60
C HIS A 170 -22.97 -6.97 2.15
N GLU A 171 -23.96 -6.80 1.26
CA GLU A 171 -25.37 -6.89 1.63
C GLU A 171 -25.89 -8.34 1.73
N GLY A 172 -25.15 -9.31 1.18
CA GLY A 172 -25.50 -10.72 1.21
C GLY A 172 -25.17 -11.42 2.50
N ALA A 173 -25.64 -12.66 2.63
CA ALA A 173 -25.37 -13.49 3.79
C ALA A 173 -23.87 -13.84 3.91
N THR A 174 -23.35 -13.76 5.13
CA THR A 174 -22.03 -14.30 5.48
C THR A 174 -22.11 -15.81 5.64
N GLU A 175 -21.18 -16.54 5.06
CA GLU A 175 -21.04 -17.98 5.22
C GLU A 175 -20.25 -18.26 6.51
N PRO A 176 -20.88 -18.84 7.55
CA PRO A 176 -20.30 -18.84 8.90
C PRO A 176 -19.06 -19.72 9.05
N ASP A 177 -18.84 -20.65 8.14
CA ASP A 177 -17.70 -21.57 8.09
C ASP A 177 -16.63 -21.16 7.07
N LEU A 178 -16.85 -20.06 6.32
CA LEU A 178 -15.91 -19.62 5.29
C LEU A 178 -14.85 -18.68 5.87
N VAL A 179 -13.59 -19.06 5.73
CA VAL A 179 -12.39 -18.24 6.01
C VAL A 179 -11.72 -17.90 4.71
N CYS A 180 -11.38 -16.63 4.49
CA CYS A 180 -10.62 -16.21 3.32
C CYS A 180 -9.22 -15.74 3.68
N ALA A 181 -8.31 -15.91 2.72
CA ALA A 181 -6.98 -15.30 2.75
C ALA A 181 -6.59 -14.82 1.35
N ALA A 182 -5.81 -13.73 1.26
CA ALA A 182 -5.44 -13.18 -0.02
C ALA A 182 -4.04 -12.57 -0.06
N GLY A 183 -3.56 -12.37 -1.30
CA GLY A 183 -2.29 -11.73 -1.60
C GLY A 183 -1.16 -12.73 -1.87
N GLN A 184 0.03 -12.22 -2.19
CA GLN A 184 1.13 -13.05 -2.68
C GLN A 184 2.46 -12.78 -1.97
N LEU A 185 2.82 -11.50 -1.78
CA LEU A 185 4.14 -11.15 -1.27
C LEU A 185 4.30 -11.53 0.20
N LEU A 186 5.30 -12.35 0.50
CA LEU A 186 5.68 -12.80 1.85
C LEU A 186 4.50 -13.41 2.64
N ARG A 187 3.55 -14.08 1.96
CA ARG A 187 2.49 -14.81 2.66
C ARG A 187 3.01 -16.12 3.23
N ASP A 188 2.54 -16.44 4.44
CA ASP A 188 2.83 -17.69 5.14
C ASP A 188 1.60 -18.62 5.07
N TYR A 189 1.27 -19.03 3.85
CA TYR A 189 0.14 -19.93 3.65
C TYR A 189 0.37 -21.34 4.21
N ASP A 190 1.62 -21.78 4.33
CA ASP A 190 1.93 -23.06 4.98
C ASP A 190 1.50 -23.05 6.45
N CYS A 191 1.75 -21.95 7.17
CA CYS A 191 1.26 -21.75 8.53
C CYS A 191 -0.27 -21.74 8.59
N LEU A 192 -0.95 -21.05 7.67
CA LEU A 192 -2.43 -21.04 7.61
C LEU A 192 -2.98 -22.44 7.33
N ILE A 193 -2.45 -23.16 6.33
CA ILE A 193 -2.90 -24.48 5.95
C ILE A 193 -2.77 -25.45 7.13
N GLU A 194 -1.67 -25.37 7.88
CA GLU A 194 -1.47 -26.19 9.08
C GLU A 194 -2.46 -25.80 10.19
N ALA A 195 -2.70 -24.51 10.40
CA ALA A 195 -3.63 -24.01 11.39
C ALA A 195 -5.07 -24.50 11.19
N VAL A 196 -5.51 -24.61 9.91
CA VAL A 196 -6.89 -24.98 9.56
C VAL A 196 -7.08 -26.44 9.25
N ARG A 197 -6.00 -27.24 9.24
CA ARG A 197 -6.07 -28.69 9.05
C ARG A 197 -7.02 -29.28 10.10
N ASP A 198 -7.94 -30.10 9.66
CA ASP A 198 -8.93 -30.78 10.48
C ASP A 198 -9.91 -29.87 11.24
N LEU A 199 -9.93 -28.56 10.94
CA LEU A 199 -11.02 -27.71 11.41
C LEU A 199 -12.27 -27.85 10.54
N PRO A 200 -13.48 -27.77 11.12
CA PRO A 200 -14.73 -27.81 10.37
C PRO A 200 -15.01 -26.46 9.67
N VAL A 201 -14.07 -26.02 8.85
CA VAL A 201 -14.12 -24.73 8.13
C VAL A 201 -13.76 -24.94 6.65
N ARG A 202 -14.27 -24.10 5.79
CA ARG A 202 -13.83 -23.97 4.40
C ARG A 202 -12.88 -22.80 4.30
N VAL A 203 -11.73 -23.00 3.67
CA VAL A 203 -10.74 -21.94 3.50
C VAL A 203 -10.54 -21.68 2.01
N GLN A 204 -10.69 -20.44 1.58
CA GLN A 204 -10.38 -20.02 0.21
C GLN A 204 -9.20 -19.06 0.20
N ILE A 205 -8.12 -19.48 -0.46
CA ILE A 205 -6.88 -18.70 -0.61
C ILE A 205 -6.84 -18.10 -2.01
N ALA A 206 -6.94 -16.78 -2.09
CA ALA A 206 -6.79 -16.00 -3.32
C ALA A 206 -5.32 -15.57 -3.48
N ALA A 207 -4.48 -16.49 -3.98
CA ALA A 207 -3.04 -16.30 -4.11
C ALA A 207 -2.68 -15.55 -5.40
N GLY A 208 -3.15 -14.32 -5.54
CA GLY A 208 -2.88 -13.43 -6.66
C GLY A 208 -2.39 -12.07 -6.21
N SER A 209 -1.69 -11.37 -7.10
CA SER A 209 -1.33 -9.97 -6.93
C SER A 209 -1.39 -9.28 -8.29
N PRO A 210 -1.97 -8.08 -8.40
CA PRO A 210 -1.92 -7.30 -9.62
C PRO A 210 -0.51 -6.75 -9.92
N TRP A 211 0.38 -6.79 -8.93
CA TRP A 211 1.72 -6.20 -9.00
C TRP A 211 2.83 -7.24 -9.21
N ILE A 212 2.52 -8.52 -9.09
CA ILE A 212 3.51 -9.60 -9.12
C ILE A 212 3.06 -10.66 -10.12
N ASP A 213 3.81 -10.83 -11.19
CA ASP A 213 3.51 -11.80 -12.25
C ASP A 213 4.00 -13.23 -11.95
N SER A 214 4.56 -13.47 -10.77
CA SER A 214 4.96 -14.82 -10.36
C SER A 214 3.74 -15.63 -9.90
N LYS A 215 3.76 -16.94 -10.16
CA LYS A 215 2.77 -17.87 -9.59
C LYS A 215 3.24 -18.32 -8.21
N LEU A 216 2.43 -18.01 -7.19
CA LEU A 216 2.60 -18.65 -5.88
C LEU A 216 1.77 -19.94 -5.90
N GLU A 217 2.43 -21.07 -5.78
CA GLU A 217 1.82 -22.39 -5.75
C GLU A 217 1.94 -22.99 -4.35
N PRO A 218 0.99 -23.85 -3.93
CA PRO A 218 1.10 -24.56 -2.66
C PRO A 218 2.36 -25.45 -2.64
N THR A 219 3.10 -25.42 -1.54
CA THR A 219 4.31 -26.26 -1.38
C THR A 219 3.99 -27.73 -1.09
N LYS A 220 2.75 -28.01 -0.64
CA LYS A 220 2.26 -29.34 -0.26
C LYS A 220 0.84 -29.55 -0.80
N ALA A 221 0.41 -30.81 -0.83
CA ALA A 221 -0.97 -31.15 -1.14
C ALA A 221 -1.94 -30.45 -0.17
N LEU A 222 -2.96 -29.81 -0.72
CA LEU A 222 -3.96 -29.08 0.05
C LEU A 222 -4.88 -30.05 0.83
N PRO A 223 -5.22 -29.75 2.07
CA PRO A 223 -6.30 -30.42 2.78
C PRO A 223 -7.64 -30.24 2.04
N LYS A 224 -8.58 -31.16 2.23
CA LYS A 224 -9.89 -31.15 1.55
C LYS A 224 -10.72 -29.88 1.79
N ASN A 225 -10.49 -29.22 2.91
CA ASN A 225 -11.18 -27.99 3.31
C ASN A 225 -10.51 -26.70 2.81
N VAL A 226 -9.40 -26.79 2.06
CA VAL A 226 -8.66 -25.63 1.54
C VAL A 226 -8.73 -25.61 0.02
N SER A 227 -9.17 -24.49 -0.55
CA SER A 227 -9.12 -24.19 -1.98
C SER A 227 -8.12 -23.07 -2.26
N TRP A 228 -7.51 -23.13 -3.46
CA TRP A 228 -6.44 -22.21 -3.87
C TRP A 228 -6.67 -21.76 -5.31
N GLY A 229 -6.53 -20.45 -5.57
CA GLY A 229 -6.67 -19.91 -6.93
C GLY A 229 -6.36 -18.44 -7.04
N LYS A 230 -6.44 -17.94 -8.27
CA LYS A 230 -6.41 -16.51 -8.57
C LYS A 230 -7.84 -16.04 -8.75
N LEU A 231 -8.15 -14.87 -8.26
CA LEU A 231 -9.44 -14.20 -8.39
C LEU A 231 -9.24 -12.82 -9.01
N ASP A 232 -10.20 -12.39 -9.81
CA ASP A 232 -10.27 -10.98 -10.22
C ASP A 232 -10.74 -10.08 -9.06
N ARG A 233 -10.78 -8.76 -9.28
CA ARG A 233 -11.14 -7.79 -8.24
C ARG A 233 -12.56 -7.96 -7.70
N ASN A 234 -13.51 -8.27 -8.55
CA ASN A 234 -14.92 -8.46 -8.14
C ASN A 234 -15.11 -9.79 -7.43
N GLU A 235 -14.48 -10.85 -7.92
CA GLU A 235 -14.46 -12.16 -7.28
C GLU A 235 -13.82 -12.07 -5.89
N LEU A 236 -12.69 -11.33 -5.77
CA LEU A 236 -11.99 -11.09 -4.51
C LEU A 236 -12.87 -10.30 -3.53
N ARG A 237 -13.52 -9.23 -3.99
CA ARG A 237 -14.49 -8.46 -3.20
C ARG A 237 -15.65 -9.35 -2.74
N SER A 238 -16.18 -10.17 -3.62
CA SER A 238 -17.23 -11.14 -3.29
C SER A 238 -16.76 -12.15 -2.25
N LEU A 239 -15.56 -12.71 -2.40
CA LEU A 239 -14.99 -13.63 -1.42
C LEU A 239 -14.86 -12.97 -0.05
N TYR A 240 -14.29 -11.75 0.02
CA TYR A 240 -14.23 -11.02 1.28
C TYR A 240 -15.62 -10.82 1.89
N GLY A 241 -16.60 -10.40 1.06
CA GLY A 241 -17.97 -10.16 1.51
C GLY A 241 -18.63 -11.37 2.15
N ARG A 242 -18.51 -12.54 1.54
CA ARG A 242 -19.14 -13.80 2.01
C ARG A 242 -18.42 -14.42 3.22
N SER A 243 -17.13 -14.15 3.41
CA SER A 243 -16.33 -14.80 4.46
C SER A 243 -16.72 -14.34 5.85
N ALA A 244 -16.71 -15.27 6.81
CA ALA A 244 -16.91 -14.97 8.23
C ALA A 244 -15.68 -14.25 8.80
N ILE A 245 -14.49 -14.74 8.49
CA ILE A 245 -13.20 -14.22 8.98
C ILE A 245 -12.24 -14.09 7.80
N ALA A 246 -11.43 -13.06 7.84
CA ALA A 246 -10.33 -12.84 6.90
C ALA A 246 -8.97 -13.09 7.59
N VAL A 247 -8.05 -13.75 6.91
CA VAL A 247 -6.72 -14.07 7.44
C VAL A 247 -5.64 -13.53 6.53
N VAL A 248 -4.66 -12.82 7.09
CA VAL A 248 -3.49 -12.32 6.36
C VAL A 248 -2.23 -12.89 7.02
N PRO A 249 -1.83 -14.12 6.70
CA PRO A 249 -0.66 -14.77 7.25
C PRO A 249 0.59 -14.21 6.59
N ILE A 250 1.53 -13.67 7.36
CA ILE A 250 2.72 -12.99 6.87
C ILE A 250 3.96 -13.62 7.48
N LYS A 251 4.97 -13.94 6.66
CA LYS A 251 6.29 -14.38 7.12
C LYS A 251 7.00 -13.24 7.85
N GLN A 252 7.80 -13.57 8.87
CA GLN A 252 8.58 -12.57 9.61
C GLN A 252 9.39 -11.68 8.66
N ASN A 253 9.20 -10.39 8.78
CA ASN A 253 9.90 -9.37 7.99
C ASN A 253 9.78 -7.99 8.63
N LYS A 254 10.57 -7.02 8.12
CA LYS A 254 10.60 -5.62 8.59
C LYS A 254 9.69 -4.68 7.80
N TYR A 255 9.10 -5.16 6.69
CA TYR A 255 8.31 -4.33 5.80
C TYR A 255 6.83 -4.35 6.18
N GLN A 256 6.09 -3.31 5.84
CA GLN A 256 4.64 -3.28 6.01
C GLN A 256 3.92 -4.13 4.94
N THR A 257 4.26 -5.42 4.91
CA THR A 257 3.73 -6.36 3.92
C THR A 257 2.27 -6.69 4.22
N GLY A 258 1.46 -6.80 3.18
CA GLY A 258 0.05 -7.20 3.32
C GLY A 258 -0.90 -6.09 3.71
N ILE A 259 -0.42 -4.88 3.88
CA ILE A 259 -1.21 -3.74 4.34
C ILE A 259 -2.43 -3.48 3.46
N ALA A 260 -2.30 -3.48 2.14
CA ALA A 260 -3.43 -3.25 1.25
C ALA A 260 -4.54 -4.29 1.48
N THR A 261 -4.17 -5.57 1.54
CA THR A 261 -5.12 -6.67 1.80
C THR A 261 -5.82 -6.53 3.16
N ILE A 262 -5.08 -6.17 4.22
CA ILE A 262 -5.65 -5.92 5.56
C ILE A 262 -6.67 -4.79 5.48
N LEU A 263 -6.32 -3.67 4.88
CA LEU A 263 -7.21 -2.50 4.79
C LEU A 263 -8.42 -2.74 3.89
N GLU A 264 -8.27 -3.48 2.77
CA GLU A 264 -9.38 -3.90 1.92
C GLU A 264 -10.41 -4.74 2.71
N MET A 265 -9.94 -5.73 3.48
CA MET A 265 -10.79 -6.57 4.31
C MET A 265 -11.43 -5.78 5.47
N MET A 266 -10.68 -4.90 6.13
CA MET A 266 -11.21 -4.00 7.16
C MET A 266 -12.27 -3.05 6.58
N ALA A 267 -12.06 -2.54 5.36
CA ALA A 267 -13.03 -1.70 4.64
C ALA A 267 -14.34 -2.44 4.37
N MET A 268 -14.27 -3.74 4.14
CA MET A 268 -15.46 -4.61 4.01
C MET A 268 -16.13 -4.95 5.35
N GLY A 269 -15.66 -4.39 6.47
CA GLY A 269 -16.18 -4.69 7.80
C GLY A 269 -15.85 -6.10 8.31
N LYS A 270 -14.76 -6.70 7.83
CA LYS A 270 -14.35 -8.05 8.24
C LYS A 270 -13.45 -8.02 9.47
N CYS A 271 -13.63 -9.02 10.33
CA CYS A 271 -12.67 -9.33 11.38
C CYS A 271 -11.41 -9.92 10.69
N VAL A 272 -10.29 -9.21 10.78
CA VAL A 272 -9.03 -9.62 10.20
C VAL A 272 -8.14 -10.23 11.27
N VAL A 273 -7.66 -11.46 11.03
CA VAL A 273 -6.56 -12.08 11.78
C VAL A 273 -5.28 -11.90 10.96
N ALA A 274 -4.32 -11.16 11.47
CA ALA A 274 -3.07 -10.89 10.78
C ALA A 274 -1.84 -11.29 11.61
N THR A 275 -0.75 -11.60 10.94
CA THR A 275 0.52 -11.85 11.63
C THR A 275 1.15 -10.52 12.06
N LYS A 276 1.52 -10.41 13.34
CA LYS A 276 2.22 -9.26 13.90
C LYS A 276 3.71 -9.36 13.58
N THR A 277 4.14 -8.68 12.53
CA THR A 277 5.56 -8.57 12.18
C THR A 277 6.12 -7.21 12.61
N GLU A 278 7.44 -7.02 12.57
CA GLU A 278 8.09 -5.75 12.93
C GLU A 278 7.55 -4.55 12.12
N GLY A 279 7.27 -4.75 10.83
CA GLY A 279 6.70 -3.71 9.95
C GLY A 279 5.16 -3.62 9.98
N GLN A 280 4.45 -4.50 10.72
CA GLN A 280 2.99 -4.56 10.72
C GLN A 280 2.44 -4.47 12.15
N THR A 281 2.56 -3.29 12.75
CA THR A 281 2.15 -3.01 14.14
C THR A 281 1.20 -1.81 14.26
N ASP A 282 1.08 -1.00 13.21
CA ASP A 282 0.43 0.32 13.31
C ASP A 282 -1.04 0.33 12.82
N THR A 283 -1.48 -0.72 12.12
CA THR A 283 -2.77 -0.71 11.42
C THR A 283 -3.90 -1.31 12.23
N ILE A 284 -3.63 -2.43 12.93
CA ILE A 284 -4.61 -3.13 13.74
C ILE A 284 -4.41 -2.75 15.22
N VAL A 285 -5.49 -2.35 15.88
CA VAL A 285 -5.58 -2.32 17.33
C VAL A 285 -6.04 -3.71 17.78
N ASP A 286 -5.11 -4.46 18.37
CA ASP A 286 -5.32 -5.88 18.71
C ASP A 286 -6.56 -6.10 19.60
N GLY A 287 -7.39 -7.05 19.20
CA GLY A 287 -8.65 -7.35 19.85
C GLY A 287 -9.74 -6.29 19.60
N VAL A 288 -9.49 -5.15 18.97
CA VAL A 288 -10.47 -4.07 18.73
C VAL A 288 -10.82 -3.95 17.26
N THR A 289 -9.85 -3.73 16.37
CA THR A 289 -10.06 -3.56 14.92
C THR A 289 -9.57 -4.76 14.12
N GLY A 290 -9.07 -5.79 14.78
CA GLY A 290 -8.55 -7.04 14.23
C GLY A 290 -7.85 -7.83 15.32
N VAL A 291 -7.22 -8.93 14.97
CA VAL A 291 -6.50 -9.80 15.89
C VAL A 291 -5.11 -10.07 15.35
N TYR A 292 -4.10 -9.94 16.20
CA TYR A 292 -2.74 -10.30 15.87
C TYR A 292 -2.36 -11.69 16.39
N VAL A 293 -1.59 -12.42 15.58
CA VAL A 293 -0.93 -13.69 15.97
C VAL A 293 0.57 -13.60 15.71
N ALA A 294 1.35 -14.39 16.43
CA ALA A 294 2.80 -14.45 16.24
C ALA A 294 3.16 -15.05 14.85
N PRO A 295 4.29 -14.64 14.22
CA PRO A 295 4.76 -15.21 12.96
C PRO A 295 5.09 -16.70 13.09
N GLY A 296 4.62 -17.52 12.13
CA GLY A 296 4.89 -18.95 12.06
C GLY A 296 4.19 -19.80 13.14
N ASP A 297 3.35 -19.20 13.99
CA ASP A 297 2.64 -19.92 15.06
C ASP A 297 1.26 -20.40 14.54
N SER A 298 1.24 -21.59 13.96
CA SER A 298 0.01 -22.21 13.46
C SER A 298 -0.97 -22.57 14.59
N ASN A 299 -0.50 -22.83 15.81
CA ASN A 299 -1.35 -23.13 16.95
C ASN A 299 -2.07 -21.87 17.43
N ALA A 300 -1.37 -20.74 17.57
CA ALA A 300 -1.99 -19.46 17.89
C ALA A 300 -2.98 -19.03 16.80
N LEU A 301 -2.64 -19.20 15.53
CA LEU A 301 -3.54 -18.91 14.40
C LEU A 301 -4.78 -19.80 14.44
N ARG A 302 -4.64 -21.10 14.69
CA ARG A 302 -5.75 -22.04 14.88
C ARG A 302 -6.67 -21.60 16.02
N ALA A 303 -6.09 -21.28 17.19
CA ALA A 303 -6.85 -20.85 18.36
C ALA A 303 -7.62 -19.56 18.09
N ALA A 304 -7.01 -18.57 17.41
CA ALA A 304 -7.66 -17.32 17.03
C ALA A 304 -8.84 -17.57 16.07
N ILE A 305 -8.67 -18.36 15.02
CA ILE A 305 -9.73 -18.69 14.06
C ILE A 305 -10.86 -19.41 14.77
N SER A 306 -10.57 -20.47 15.53
CA SER A 306 -11.59 -21.26 16.21
C SER A 306 -12.36 -20.46 17.26
N GLY A 307 -11.67 -19.64 18.06
CA GLY A 307 -12.27 -18.79 19.08
C GLY A 307 -13.19 -17.71 18.50
N LEU A 308 -12.79 -17.12 17.37
CA LEU A 308 -13.61 -16.14 16.67
C LEU A 308 -14.84 -16.77 16.03
N LEU A 309 -14.71 -17.91 15.35
CA LEU A 309 -15.86 -18.62 14.75
C LEU A 309 -16.87 -19.10 15.77
N ALA A 310 -16.40 -19.43 16.99
CA ALA A 310 -17.29 -19.76 18.13
C ALA A 310 -18.03 -18.53 18.70
N ASN A 311 -17.62 -17.31 18.33
CA ASN A 311 -18.23 -16.07 18.85
C ASN A 311 -18.57 -15.08 17.70
N PRO A 312 -19.63 -15.32 16.91
CA PRO A 312 -20.01 -14.47 15.78
C PRO A 312 -20.29 -13.00 16.17
N GLU A 313 -20.76 -12.74 17.40
CA GLU A 313 -20.99 -11.36 17.86
C GLU A 313 -19.65 -10.60 18.00
N ARG A 314 -18.64 -11.25 18.54
CA ARG A 314 -17.30 -10.69 18.64
C ARG A 314 -16.70 -10.40 17.25
N VAL A 315 -16.90 -11.31 16.30
CA VAL A 315 -16.49 -11.11 14.90
C VAL A 315 -17.14 -9.87 14.30
N ARG A 316 -18.47 -9.73 14.48
CA ARG A 316 -19.20 -8.54 14.02
C ARG A 316 -18.74 -7.25 14.70
N GLN A 317 -18.49 -7.28 16.02
CA GLN A 317 -18.00 -6.12 16.77
C GLN A 317 -16.64 -5.63 16.24
N ILE A 318 -15.68 -6.55 16.08
CA ILE A 318 -14.35 -6.24 15.53
C ILE A 318 -14.47 -5.73 14.10
N GLY A 319 -15.28 -6.36 13.26
CA GLY A 319 -15.51 -5.94 11.88
C GLY A 319 -16.09 -4.53 11.76
N ARG A 320 -17.07 -4.17 12.61
CA ARG A 320 -17.60 -2.80 12.65
C ARG A 320 -16.53 -1.79 13.05
N ALA A 321 -15.76 -2.06 14.10
CA ALA A 321 -14.68 -1.19 14.53
C ALA A 321 -13.57 -1.06 13.46
N ALA A 322 -13.27 -2.14 12.73
CA ALA A 322 -12.36 -2.14 11.61
C ALA A 322 -12.85 -1.20 10.49
N ARG A 323 -14.12 -1.29 10.10
CA ARG A 323 -14.74 -0.40 9.10
C ARG A 323 -14.71 1.07 9.52
N GLU A 324 -15.07 1.37 10.76
CA GLU A 324 -15.01 2.73 11.30
C GLU A 324 -13.59 3.29 11.29
N PHE A 325 -12.59 2.45 11.59
CA PHE A 325 -11.18 2.85 11.51
C PHE A 325 -10.81 3.24 10.07
N ILE A 326 -11.22 2.47 9.06
CA ILE A 326 -10.96 2.79 7.66
C ILE A 326 -11.59 4.13 7.29
N GLU A 327 -12.87 4.32 7.60
CA GLU A 327 -13.61 5.54 7.24
C GLU A 327 -12.98 6.80 7.85
N ARG A 328 -12.46 6.70 9.07
CA ARG A 328 -11.86 7.85 9.78
C ARG A 328 -10.38 8.07 9.45
N ASN A 329 -9.63 7.01 9.12
CA ASN A 329 -8.16 7.09 9.14
C ASN A 329 -7.47 6.60 7.87
N ALA A 330 -8.01 5.60 7.16
CA ALA A 330 -7.31 4.89 6.10
C ALA A 330 -8.18 4.68 4.84
N GLY A 331 -9.28 5.40 4.70
CA GLY A 331 -10.04 5.47 3.46
C GLY A 331 -9.30 6.30 2.42
N LEU A 332 -9.54 6.00 1.14
CA LEU A 332 -8.90 6.68 0.02
C LEU A 332 -9.11 8.21 0.08
N ASP A 333 -10.33 8.65 0.42
CA ASP A 333 -10.64 10.08 0.48
C ASP A 333 -9.81 10.79 1.58
N VAL A 334 -9.65 10.16 2.75
CA VAL A 334 -8.82 10.67 3.85
C VAL A 334 -7.33 10.67 3.47
N PHE A 335 -6.88 9.64 2.78
CA PHE A 335 -5.51 9.53 2.29
C PHE A 335 -5.17 10.68 1.33
N VAL A 336 -6.04 10.93 0.35
CA VAL A 336 -5.86 12.00 -0.65
C VAL A 336 -5.74 13.37 0.03
N GLU A 337 -6.61 13.68 0.99
CA GLU A 337 -6.55 14.94 1.74
C GLU A 337 -5.27 15.08 2.58
N ARG A 338 -4.80 14.00 3.19
CA ARG A 338 -3.53 14.03 3.95
C ARG A 338 -2.33 14.27 3.03
N VAL A 339 -2.26 13.55 1.90
CA VAL A 339 -1.17 13.73 0.93
C VAL A 339 -1.19 15.14 0.34
N LYS A 340 -2.37 15.64 -0.05
CA LYS A 340 -2.54 17.02 -0.52
C LYS A 340 -2.02 18.03 0.50
N ARG A 341 -2.46 17.92 1.76
CA ARG A 341 -1.99 18.79 2.85
C ARG A 341 -0.49 18.70 3.04
N ALA A 342 0.10 17.52 2.98
CA ALA A 342 1.55 17.36 3.11
C ALA A 342 2.32 18.08 1.98
N ILE A 343 1.81 18.03 0.75
CA ILE A 343 2.37 18.76 -0.40
C ILE A 343 2.28 20.27 -0.16
N GLU A 344 1.14 20.77 0.27
CA GLU A 344 0.90 22.19 0.56
C GLU A 344 1.81 22.70 1.69
N VAL A 345 1.91 21.94 2.79
CA VAL A 345 2.80 22.27 3.93
C VAL A 345 4.27 22.25 3.51
N GLY A 346 4.68 21.25 2.74
CA GLY A 346 6.05 21.16 2.21
C GLY A 346 6.39 22.34 1.30
N HIS A 347 5.44 22.76 0.47
CA HIS A 347 5.60 23.94 -0.38
C HIS A 347 5.71 25.24 0.44
N ALA A 348 4.81 25.46 1.40
CA ALA A 348 4.82 26.65 2.26
C ALA A 348 6.09 26.73 3.12
N ALA A 349 6.58 25.60 3.64
CA ALA A 349 7.83 25.57 4.41
C ALA A 349 9.05 25.92 3.56
N ARG A 350 9.07 25.55 2.28
CA ARG A 350 10.16 25.86 1.36
C ARG A 350 10.14 27.32 0.87
N PHE A 351 8.96 27.89 0.74
CA PHE A 351 8.74 29.25 0.22
C PHE A 351 7.85 30.03 1.18
N PRO A 352 8.40 30.43 2.35
CA PRO A 352 7.65 31.26 3.28
C PRO A 352 7.29 32.59 2.59
N THR A 353 6.01 32.99 2.69
CA THR A 353 5.45 34.23 2.15
C THR A 353 5.95 35.43 2.93
#